data_735473a14ec49f6bf0c3bb307f2bb99f
#
_entry.id   735473a14ec49f6bf0c3bb307f2bb99f
#
_cell.length_a   1.000
_cell.length_b   1.000
_cell.length_c   1.000
_cell.angle_alpha   90.00
_cell.angle_beta   90.00
_cell.angle_gamma   90.00
#
_symmetry.space_group_name_H-M   'P 1'
#
loop_
_entity.id
_entity.type
_entity.pdbx_description
1 polymer ?
#
loop_
_entity_poly.entity_id
_entity_poly.type
_entity_poly.pdbx_seq_one_letter_code
_entity_poly.pdbx_strand_id
1 'polypeptide(L)'
;IAKVSTKDVKNYLHITGNSIYSRLKEVSKETLGHVVSIEDDEKENFIMFNVVNKCEYRDGVFTTRFTKEMKPHIYNLKKDYTRMSLDVLCSFKSLFTTRVYEILRTQYYRFDREQCDQLIVPRPPKNPYTIAELKFTLNVVDANASKAVKRLVEQGRFEEALAEIKDAPFEDWRNFRRKVLEVAKKELEESEYSEICFDYE
;
A
#
# COMPACT_ATOMS: atom_id res chain seq x y z
N ILE A 1 13.65 0.17 -16.34
CA ILE A 1 14.29 -1.07 -15.86
C ILE A 1 14.77 -0.79 -14.44
N ALA A 2 14.31 -1.59 -13.49
CA ALA A 2 14.82 -1.60 -12.11
C ALA A 2 15.76 -2.80 -11.94
N LYS A 3 16.86 -2.61 -11.21
CA LYS A 3 17.82 -3.67 -10.89
C LYS A 3 18.15 -3.63 -9.41
N VAL A 4 18.20 -4.79 -8.79
CA VAL A 4 18.59 -4.93 -7.38
C VAL A 4 19.50 -6.15 -7.21
N SER A 5 20.54 -6.04 -6.41
CA SER A 5 21.39 -7.19 -6.10
C SER A 5 20.69 -8.11 -5.10
N THR A 6 20.99 -9.41 -5.17
CA THR A 6 20.51 -10.38 -4.16
C THR A 6 20.97 -10.02 -2.75
N LYS A 7 22.17 -9.42 -2.64
CA LYS A 7 22.70 -8.96 -1.36
C LYS A 7 21.81 -7.86 -0.76
N ASP A 8 21.43 -6.88 -1.57
CA ASP A 8 20.55 -5.79 -1.13
C ASP A 8 19.16 -6.30 -0.77
N VAL A 9 18.57 -7.18 -1.59
CA VAL A 9 17.28 -7.83 -1.27
C VAL A 9 17.34 -8.56 0.08
N LYS A 10 18.42 -9.33 0.33
CA LYS A 10 18.58 -10.02 1.60
C LYS A 10 18.72 -9.06 2.78
N ASN A 11 19.47 -7.98 2.60
CA ASN A 11 19.66 -6.96 3.64
C ASN A 11 18.34 -6.25 3.97
N TYR A 12 17.63 -5.73 2.97
CA TYR A 12 16.36 -5.01 3.17
C TYR A 12 15.26 -5.90 3.76
N LEU A 13 15.17 -7.16 3.33
CA LEU A 13 14.12 -8.06 3.79
C LEU A 13 14.55 -8.95 4.96
N HIS A 14 15.75 -8.76 5.51
CA HIS A 14 16.34 -9.55 6.60
C HIS A 14 16.26 -11.07 6.35
N ILE A 15 16.42 -11.50 5.08
CA ILE A 15 16.33 -12.89 4.68
C ILE A 15 17.66 -13.60 4.96
N THR A 16 17.64 -14.55 5.87
CA THR A 16 18.74 -15.46 6.12
C THR A 16 18.52 -16.78 5.39
N GLY A 17 19.53 -17.27 4.65
CA GLY A 17 19.49 -18.57 3.97
C GLY A 17 19.47 -18.51 2.43
N ASN A 18 19.32 -19.70 1.82
CA ASN A 18 19.50 -19.88 0.37
C ASN A 18 18.20 -19.89 -0.44
N SER A 19 17.04 -19.65 0.19
CA SER A 19 15.73 -19.72 -0.47
C SER A 19 15.37 -18.50 -1.34
N ILE A 20 16.30 -17.54 -1.50
CA ILE A 20 16.02 -16.28 -2.24
C ILE A 20 15.62 -16.53 -3.70
N TYR A 21 16.26 -17.50 -4.37
CA TYR A 21 15.94 -17.81 -5.76
C TYR A 21 14.49 -18.27 -5.95
N SER A 22 14.04 -19.21 -5.13
CA SER A 22 12.67 -19.73 -5.20
C SER A 22 11.65 -18.64 -4.90
N ARG A 23 11.90 -17.79 -3.89
CA ARG A 23 11.04 -16.64 -3.55
C ARG A 23 11.00 -15.62 -4.68
N LEU A 24 12.14 -15.23 -5.25
CA LEU A 24 12.18 -14.30 -6.39
C LEU A 24 11.41 -14.86 -7.60
N LYS A 25 11.52 -16.18 -7.85
CA LYS A 25 10.77 -16.83 -8.93
C LYS A 25 9.25 -16.80 -8.69
N GLU A 26 8.81 -17.02 -7.47
CA GLU A 26 7.40 -16.97 -7.07
C GLU A 26 6.85 -15.55 -7.18
N VAL A 27 7.49 -14.58 -6.54
CA VAL A 27 7.14 -13.16 -6.63
C VAL A 27 7.14 -12.66 -8.09
N SER A 28 8.07 -13.16 -8.94
CA SER A 28 8.09 -12.81 -10.35
C SER A 28 6.83 -13.26 -11.08
N LYS A 29 6.32 -14.46 -10.78
CA LYS A 29 5.07 -14.95 -11.40
C LYS A 29 3.87 -14.11 -10.98
N GLU A 30 3.78 -13.80 -9.70
CA GLU A 30 2.71 -12.93 -9.17
C GLU A 30 2.78 -11.55 -9.81
N THR A 31 3.96 -10.92 -9.78
CA THR A 31 4.16 -9.56 -10.33
C THR A 31 3.84 -9.48 -11.83
N LEU A 32 4.23 -10.50 -12.60
CA LEU A 32 3.90 -10.59 -14.03
C LEU A 32 2.40 -10.79 -14.29
N GLY A 33 1.68 -11.36 -13.33
CA GLY A 33 0.23 -11.56 -13.39
C GLY A 33 -0.58 -10.32 -13.00
N HIS A 34 0.05 -9.30 -12.41
CA HIS A 34 -0.65 -8.08 -11.99
C HIS A 34 -1.06 -7.23 -13.18
N VAL A 35 -2.38 -7.08 -13.34
CA VAL A 35 -3.01 -6.26 -14.39
C VAL A 35 -3.57 -5.00 -13.74
N VAL A 36 -3.27 -3.86 -14.34
CA VAL A 36 -3.95 -2.59 -14.07
C VAL A 36 -5.10 -2.46 -15.05
N SER A 37 -6.31 -2.21 -14.54
CA SER A 37 -7.49 -1.86 -15.32
C SER A 37 -7.84 -0.41 -15.05
N ILE A 38 -8.01 0.36 -16.11
CA ILE A 38 -8.53 1.73 -16.07
C ILE A 38 -9.82 1.70 -16.87
N GLU A 39 -10.93 1.97 -16.21
CA GLU A 39 -12.27 1.87 -16.78
C GLU A 39 -12.95 3.24 -16.77
N ASP A 40 -13.64 3.57 -17.85
CA ASP A 40 -14.52 4.73 -18.00
C ASP A 40 -15.91 4.17 -18.36
N ASP A 41 -16.69 3.88 -17.33
CA ASP A 41 -18.02 3.26 -17.48
C ASP A 41 -19.01 4.17 -18.24
N GLU A 42 -18.84 5.50 -18.18
CA GLU A 42 -19.71 6.45 -18.89
C GLU A 42 -19.50 6.39 -20.41
N LYS A 43 -18.27 6.10 -20.84
CA LYS A 43 -17.89 5.99 -22.26
C LYS A 43 -17.76 4.55 -22.74
N GLU A 44 -18.03 3.55 -21.90
CA GLU A 44 -17.86 2.13 -22.18
C GLU A 44 -16.44 1.81 -22.70
N ASN A 45 -15.42 2.48 -22.15
CA ASN A 45 -14.02 2.29 -22.51
C ASN A 45 -13.24 1.64 -21.37
N PHE A 46 -12.28 0.83 -21.72
CA PHE A 46 -11.29 0.33 -20.75
C PHE A 46 -9.90 0.19 -21.36
N ILE A 47 -8.89 0.27 -20.52
CA ILE A 47 -7.50 -0.02 -20.86
C ILE A 47 -6.97 -0.99 -19.81
N MET A 48 -6.43 -2.11 -20.25
CA MET A 48 -5.79 -3.10 -19.38
C MET A 48 -4.34 -3.33 -19.79
N PHE A 49 -3.44 -3.34 -18.83
CA PHE A 49 -2.03 -3.65 -19.07
C PHE A 49 -1.35 -4.24 -17.83
N ASN A 50 -0.27 -4.99 -18.03
CA ASN A 50 0.52 -5.51 -16.92
C ASN A 50 1.46 -4.43 -16.37
N VAL A 51 1.68 -4.44 -15.06
CA VAL A 51 2.65 -3.52 -14.40
C VAL A 51 4.06 -3.75 -14.93
N VAL A 52 4.46 -5.01 -15.05
CA VAL A 52 5.77 -5.40 -15.58
C VAL A 52 5.63 -6.39 -16.73
N ASN A 53 6.57 -6.34 -17.67
CA ASN A 53 6.61 -7.23 -18.83
C ASN A 53 7.74 -8.25 -18.77
N LYS A 54 8.71 -8.09 -17.85
CA LYS A 54 9.82 -9.02 -17.67
C LYS A 54 10.37 -8.96 -16.26
N CYS A 55 10.60 -10.14 -15.67
CA CYS A 55 11.44 -10.35 -14.50
C CYS A 55 12.58 -11.30 -14.91
N GLU A 56 13.80 -11.00 -14.52
CA GLU A 56 14.99 -11.79 -14.82
C GLU A 56 15.89 -11.85 -13.59
N TYR A 57 16.38 -13.04 -13.29
CA TYR A 57 17.40 -13.25 -12.29
C TYR A 57 18.63 -13.86 -12.94
N ARG A 58 19.76 -13.15 -12.91
CA ARG A 58 21.04 -13.60 -13.48
C ARG A 58 22.20 -13.06 -12.64
N ASP A 59 23.15 -13.91 -12.36
CA ASP A 59 24.44 -13.57 -11.71
C ASP A 59 24.24 -12.75 -10.40
N GLY A 60 23.26 -13.16 -9.58
CA GLY A 60 22.98 -12.49 -8.32
C GLY A 60 22.25 -11.16 -8.44
N VAL A 61 21.79 -10.80 -9.62
CA VAL A 61 21.02 -9.56 -9.88
C VAL A 61 19.61 -9.90 -10.34
N PHE A 62 18.63 -9.32 -9.65
CA PHE A 62 17.23 -9.35 -10.05
C PHE A 62 16.90 -8.09 -10.84
N THR A 63 16.33 -8.27 -12.03
CA THR A 63 15.99 -7.21 -12.95
C THR A 63 14.52 -7.25 -13.29
N THR A 64 13.83 -6.11 -13.13
CA THR A 64 12.42 -5.94 -13.49
C THR A 64 12.28 -4.87 -14.56
N ARG A 65 11.46 -5.14 -15.58
CA ARG A 65 11.14 -4.19 -16.63
C ARG A 65 9.65 -3.84 -16.57
N PHE A 66 9.36 -2.59 -16.28
CA PHE A 66 8.01 -2.04 -16.36
C PHE A 66 7.54 -1.93 -17.80
N THR A 67 6.24 -2.04 -18.01
CA THR A 67 5.60 -1.79 -19.31
C THR A 67 5.73 -0.31 -19.70
N LYS A 68 5.49 -0.01 -20.98
CA LYS A 68 5.53 1.39 -21.45
C LYS A 68 4.38 2.21 -20.84
N GLU A 69 3.26 1.57 -20.65
CA GLU A 69 2.03 2.10 -20.08
C GLU A 69 2.23 2.54 -18.63
N MET A 70 3.04 1.79 -17.87
CA MET A 70 3.39 2.16 -16.49
C MET A 70 4.32 3.37 -16.37
N LYS A 71 5.06 3.73 -17.43
CA LYS A 71 6.07 4.79 -17.36
C LYS A 71 5.54 6.14 -16.88
N PRO A 72 4.38 6.65 -17.33
CA PRO A 72 3.82 7.91 -16.85
C PRO A 72 3.48 7.91 -15.36
N HIS A 73 3.21 6.72 -14.79
CA HIS A 73 2.77 6.54 -13.41
C HIS A 73 3.92 6.35 -12.41
N ILE A 74 5.15 6.11 -12.89
CA ILE A 74 6.32 5.83 -12.03
C ILE A 74 7.53 6.69 -12.31
N TYR A 75 7.54 7.49 -13.39
CA TYR A 75 8.71 8.24 -13.81
C TYR A 75 8.40 9.72 -14.03
N ASN A 76 9.28 10.59 -13.53
CA ASN A 76 9.13 12.05 -13.60
C ASN A 76 7.83 12.59 -12.97
N LEU A 77 7.38 11.96 -11.90
CA LEU A 77 6.23 12.44 -11.15
C LEU A 77 6.54 13.82 -10.57
N LYS A 78 5.72 14.83 -10.93
CA LYS A 78 5.88 16.22 -10.46
C LYS A 78 4.90 16.58 -9.35
N LYS A 79 3.79 15.86 -9.26
CA LYS A 79 2.70 16.06 -8.30
C LYS A 79 1.99 14.73 -8.03
N ASP A 80 1.14 14.73 -7.05
CA ASP A 80 0.27 13.61 -6.69
C ASP A 80 1.05 12.32 -6.36
N TYR A 81 2.20 12.47 -5.65
CA TYR A 81 2.98 11.34 -5.13
C TYR A 81 3.48 11.61 -3.71
N THR A 82 3.64 10.56 -2.96
CA THR A 82 4.22 10.59 -1.61
C THR A 82 5.54 9.82 -1.60
N ARG A 83 6.59 10.43 -1.04
CA ARG A 83 7.88 9.76 -0.87
C ARG A 83 7.87 8.93 0.40
N MET A 84 8.30 7.68 0.28
CA MET A 84 8.46 6.76 1.41
C MET A 84 9.86 6.15 1.38
N SER A 85 10.46 5.95 2.56
CA SER A 85 11.73 5.24 2.66
C SER A 85 11.51 3.74 2.48
N LEU A 86 12.37 3.11 1.68
CA LEU A 86 12.35 1.66 1.51
C LEU A 86 12.74 0.95 2.83
N ASP A 87 13.64 1.53 3.61
CA ASP A 87 14.06 0.97 4.91
C ASP A 87 12.87 0.90 5.87
N VAL A 88 12.04 1.94 5.92
CA VAL A 88 10.82 1.96 6.72
C VAL A 88 9.85 0.87 6.26
N LEU A 89 9.54 0.81 4.96
CA LEU A 89 8.59 -0.16 4.41
C LEU A 89 9.05 -1.61 4.64
N CYS A 90 10.35 -1.87 4.51
CA CYS A 90 10.92 -3.21 4.72
C CYS A 90 11.09 -3.58 6.21
N SER A 91 10.99 -2.64 7.14
CA SER A 91 11.04 -2.92 8.58
C SER A 91 9.75 -3.53 9.12
N PHE A 92 8.63 -3.33 8.44
CA PHE A 92 7.33 -3.85 8.86
C PHE A 92 7.14 -5.32 8.48
N LYS A 93 6.53 -6.08 9.38
CA LYS A 93 6.15 -7.48 9.17
C LYS A 93 4.72 -7.62 8.68
N SER A 94 3.86 -6.70 9.11
CA SER A 94 2.45 -6.68 8.77
C SER A 94 2.18 -5.81 7.53
N LEU A 95 1.46 -6.35 6.56
CA LEU A 95 0.98 -5.58 5.42
C LEU A 95 0.05 -4.43 5.86
N PHE A 96 -0.71 -4.63 6.93
CA PHE A 96 -1.58 -3.59 7.47
C PHE A 96 -0.76 -2.42 8.03
N THR A 97 0.38 -2.67 8.67
CA THR A 97 1.30 -1.61 9.12
C THR A 97 1.80 -0.79 7.95
N THR A 98 2.19 -1.45 6.86
CA THR A 98 2.60 -0.75 5.62
C THR A 98 1.49 0.16 5.12
N ARG A 99 0.25 -0.31 5.06
CA ARG A 99 -0.91 0.49 4.61
C ARG A 99 -1.24 1.65 5.55
N VAL A 100 -1.19 1.42 6.85
CA VAL A 100 -1.37 2.48 7.85
C VAL A 100 -0.28 3.55 7.68
N TYR A 101 0.98 3.14 7.54
CA TYR A 101 2.09 4.07 7.29
C TYR A 101 1.89 4.88 5.99
N GLU A 102 1.46 4.24 4.89
CA GLU A 102 1.16 4.92 3.64
C GLU A 102 0.12 6.03 3.81
N ILE A 103 -0.97 5.75 4.54
CA ILE A 103 -2.02 6.73 4.83
C ILE A 103 -1.45 7.88 5.68
N LEU A 104 -0.80 7.55 6.78
CA LEU A 104 -0.24 8.54 7.70
C LEU A 104 0.81 9.41 7.00
N ARG A 105 1.70 8.79 6.21
CA ARG A 105 2.73 9.50 5.46
C ARG A 105 2.16 10.46 4.42
N THR A 106 1.08 10.08 3.76
CA THR A 106 0.38 10.93 2.81
C THR A 106 -0.25 12.15 3.51
N GLN A 107 -0.83 11.97 4.69
CA GLN A 107 -1.39 13.04 5.49
C GLN A 107 -0.28 13.96 6.03
N TYR A 108 0.76 13.39 6.62
CA TYR A 108 1.90 14.11 7.16
C TYR A 108 2.58 15.00 6.11
N TYR A 109 2.81 14.50 4.90
CA TYR A 109 3.43 15.25 3.82
C TYR A 109 2.62 16.46 3.37
N ARG A 110 1.30 16.41 3.46
CA ARG A 110 0.43 17.56 3.17
C ARG A 110 0.60 18.67 4.19
N PHE A 111 0.86 18.32 5.46
CA PHE A 111 1.07 19.30 6.52
C PHE A 111 2.48 19.91 6.52
N ASP A 112 3.50 19.11 6.24
CA ASP A 112 4.92 19.53 6.25
C ASP A 112 5.20 20.64 5.22
N ARG A 113 4.48 20.66 4.12
CA ARG A 113 4.61 21.70 3.09
C ARG A 113 4.13 23.09 3.50
N GLU A 114 3.22 23.16 4.44
CA GLU A 114 2.60 24.43 4.87
C GLU A 114 3.28 25.04 6.11
N GLN A 115 4.14 24.32 6.82
CA GLN A 115 4.65 24.72 8.14
C GLN A 115 6.12 24.31 8.38
N CYS A 116 7.03 24.60 7.48
CA CYS A 116 8.44 24.18 7.53
C CYS A 116 9.27 24.59 8.77
N ASP A 117 8.77 25.39 9.70
CA ASP A 117 9.60 25.96 10.77
C ASP A 117 9.12 25.70 12.22
N GLN A 118 8.16 24.84 12.46
CA GLN A 118 7.69 24.55 13.83
C GLN A 118 7.57 23.06 14.11
N LEU A 119 7.92 22.67 15.32
CA LEU A 119 7.71 21.34 15.88
C LEU A 119 6.20 21.01 15.81
N ILE A 120 5.80 20.21 14.83
CA ILE A 120 4.39 20.06 14.50
C ILE A 120 3.84 18.89 15.29
N VAL A 121 2.94 19.19 16.19
CA VAL A 121 1.96 18.21 16.66
C VAL A 121 1.03 17.96 15.48
N PRO A 122 0.94 16.73 14.95
CA PRO A 122 0.05 16.43 13.84
C PRO A 122 -1.37 16.85 14.21
N ARG A 123 -1.97 17.76 13.43
CA ARG A 123 -3.39 18.04 13.60
C ARG A 123 -4.16 16.80 13.16
N PRO A 124 -5.18 16.39 13.91
CA PRO A 124 -6.05 15.32 13.46
C PRO A 124 -6.59 15.68 12.06
N PRO A 125 -6.80 14.70 11.18
CA PRO A 125 -7.41 14.95 9.89
C PRO A 125 -8.73 15.68 10.09
N LYS A 126 -9.05 16.62 9.18
CA LYS A 126 -10.29 17.41 9.28
C LYS A 126 -11.55 16.52 9.33
N ASN A 127 -11.47 15.35 8.72
CA ASN A 127 -12.49 14.32 8.77
C ASN A 127 -11.83 13.02 9.22
N PRO A 128 -12.09 12.54 10.44
CA PRO A 128 -11.62 11.23 10.86
C PRO A 128 -12.24 10.15 9.98
N TYR A 129 -11.46 9.11 9.68
CA TYR A 129 -11.98 7.94 8.97
C TYR A 129 -13.05 7.24 9.80
N THR A 130 -14.16 6.85 9.17
CA THR A 130 -15.05 5.86 9.78
C THR A 130 -14.40 4.48 9.77
N ILE A 131 -14.89 3.56 10.57
CA ILE A 131 -14.36 2.18 10.62
C ILE A 131 -14.52 1.51 9.24
N ALA A 132 -15.67 1.72 8.59
CA ALA A 132 -15.92 1.15 7.26
C ALA A 132 -14.97 1.75 6.22
N GLU A 133 -14.83 3.06 6.16
CA GLU A 133 -13.88 3.74 5.29
C GLU A 133 -12.45 3.24 5.49
N LEU A 134 -12.02 3.10 6.76
CA LEU A 134 -10.68 2.62 7.09
C LEU A 134 -10.45 1.18 6.63
N LYS A 135 -11.45 0.29 6.75
CA LYS A 135 -11.34 -1.09 6.25
C LYS A 135 -11.12 -1.15 4.74
N PHE A 136 -11.81 -0.33 3.96
CA PHE A 136 -11.60 -0.24 2.51
C PHE A 136 -10.26 0.40 2.18
N THR A 137 -9.90 1.49 2.83
CA THR A 137 -8.64 2.22 2.58
C THR A 137 -7.40 1.37 2.92
N LEU A 138 -7.47 0.56 3.99
CA LEU A 138 -6.42 -0.39 4.35
C LEU A 138 -6.43 -1.67 3.50
N ASN A 139 -7.36 -1.79 2.56
CA ASN A 139 -7.58 -3.00 1.76
C ASN A 139 -7.80 -4.26 2.61
N VAL A 140 -8.44 -4.09 3.77
CA VAL A 140 -8.93 -5.20 4.61
C VAL A 140 -10.14 -5.85 3.94
N VAL A 141 -10.91 -5.02 3.25
CA VAL A 141 -12.07 -5.40 2.45
C VAL A 141 -11.83 -4.94 1.02
N ASP A 142 -12.12 -5.82 0.06
CA ASP A 142 -11.93 -5.52 -1.36
C ASP A 142 -13.03 -4.57 -1.87
N ALA A 143 -12.63 -3.37 -2.27
CA ALA A 143 -13.52 -2.39 -2.88
C ALA A 143 -14.09 -2.84 -4.24
N ASN A 144 -13.50 -3.84 -4.88
CA ASN A 144 -13.94 -4.40 -6.15
C ASN A 144 -14.67 -5.75 -6.00
N ALA A 145 -15.07 -6.14 -4.78
CA ALA A 145 -15.75 -7.40 -4.51
C ALA A 145 -17.02 -7.60 -5.36
N SER A 146 -17.70 -6.49 -5.72
CA SER A 146 -18.81 -6.49 -6.67
C SER A 146 -18.98 -5.10 -7.31
N LYS A 147 -19.72 -5.03 -8.44
CA LYS A 147 -20.05 -3.73 -9.06
C LYS A 147 -20.82 -2.80 -8.11
N ALA A 148 -21.70 -3.36 -7.27
CA ALA A 148 -22.46 -2.60 -6.28
C ALA A 148 -21.53 -2.01 -5.22
N VAL A 149 -20.63 -2.81 -4.66
CA VAL A 149 -19.62 -2.37 -3.68
C VAL A 149 -18.73 -1.28 -4.27
N LYS A 150 -18.17 -1.49 -5.46
CA LYS A 150 -17.33 -0.51 -6.16
C LYS A 150 -18.03 0.84 -6.28
N ARG A 151 -19.28 0.84 -6.78
CA ARG A 151 -20.08 2.06 -6.93
C ARG A 151 -20.33 2.78 -5.61
N LEU A 152 -20.65 2.06 -4.56
CA LEU A 152 -20.89 2.63 -3.22
C LEU A 152 -19.61 3.25 -2.64
N VAL A 153 -18.48 2.57 -2.79
CA VAL A 153 -17.17 3.10 -2.36
C VAL A 153 -16.81 4.37 -3.12
N GLU A 154 -16.99 4.41 -4.44
CA GLU A 154 -16.75 5.60 -5.26
C GLU A 154 -17.67 6.79 -4.87
N GLN A 155 -18.85 6.51 -4.35
CA GLN A 155 -19.78 7.52 -3.81
C GLN A 155 -19.47 7.93 -2.35
N GLY A 156 -18.45 7.34 -1.71
CA GLY A 156 -18.13 7.57 -0.31
C GLY A 156 -19.12 6.94 0.69
N ARG A 157 -19.97 6.00 0.23
CA ARG A 157 -21.00 5.31 1.04
C ARG A 157 -20.44 4.02 1.63
N PHE A 158 -19.40 4.15 2.43
CA PHE A 158 -18.60 3.01 2.92
C PHE A 158 -19.37 2.05 3.82
N GLU A 159 -20.26 2.54 4.68
CA GLU A 159 -21.07 1.69 5.58
C GLU A 159 -22.03 0.80 4.77
N GLU A 160 -22.65 1.36 3.74
CA GLU A 160 -23.52 0.61 2.86
C GLU A 160 -22.74 -0.39 2.00
N ALA A 161 -21.57 0.02 1.51
CA ALA A 161 -20.69 -0.87 0.78
C ALA A 161 -20.23 -2.06 1.64
N LEU A 162 -19.95 -1.82 2.93
CA LEU A 162 -19.56 -2.88 3.85
C LEU A 162 -20.72 -3.84 4.13
N ALA A 163 -21.95 -3.35 4.22
CA ALA A 163 -23.14 -4.17 4.44
C ALA A 163 -23.48 -5.11 3.26
N GLU A 164 -23.03 -4.77 2.04
CA GLU A 164 -23.19 -5.63 0.85
C GLU A 164 -22.22 -6.83 0.84
N ILE A 165 -21.21 -6.84 1.71
CA ILE A 165 -20.20 -7.88 1.74
C ILE A 165 -20.53 -8.91 2.82
N LYS A 166 -20.86 -10.12 2.39
CA LYS A 166 -21.03 -11.25 3.31
C LYS A 166 -19.69 -11.68 3.89
N ASP A 167 -19.68 -12.01 5.17
CA ASP A 167 -18.48 -12.48 5.89
C ASP A 167 -17.30 -11.51 5.78
N ALA A 168 -17.56 -10.21 5.86
CA ALA A 168 -16.51 -9.18 5.81
C ALA A 168 -15.45 -9.44 6.89
N PRO A 169 -14.16 -9.37 6.56
CA PRO A 169 -13.09 -9.55 7.54
C PRO A 169 -13.22 -8.56 8.71
N PHE A 170 -12.98 -9.06 9.93
CA PHE A 170 -13.02 -8.24 11.14
C PHE A 170 -14.35 -7.49 11.33
N GLU A 171 -15.49 -8.19 11.24
CA GLU A 171 -16.80 -7.59 11.55
C GLU A 171 -16.79 -6.91 12.91
N ASP A 172 -16.24 -7.57 13.94
CA ASP A 172 -16.09 -7.04 15.27
C ASP A 172 -14.95 -6.01 15.35
N TRP A 173 -15.27 -4.80 15.84
CA TRP A 173 -14.33 -3.72 16.09
C TRP A 173 -13.14 -4.15 16.95
N ARG A 174 -13.38 -4.95 17.99
CA ARG A 174 -12.31 -5.42 18.90
C ARG A 174 -11.26 -6.25 18.15
N ASN A 175 -11.69 -7.10 17.22
CA ASN A 175 -10.81 -7.89 16.40
C ASN A 175 -10.04 -7.04 15.38
N PHE A 176 -10.71 -6.10 14.72
CA PHE A 176 -10.09 -5.15 13.82
C PHE A 176 -9.03 -4.32 14.55
N ARG A 177 -9.40 -3.70 15.66
CA ARG A 177 -8.49 -2.94 16.50
C ARG A 177 -7.25 -3.74 16.86
N ARG A 178 -7.43 -4.93 17.48
CA ARG A 178 -6.33 -5.76 17.98
C ARG A 178 -5.41 -6.30 16.88
N LYS A 179 -5.96 -6.70 15.74
CA LYS A 179 -5.19 -7.38 14.67
C LYS A 179 -4.65 -6.43 13.61
N VAL A 180 -5.18 -5.25 13.50
CA VAL A 180 -4.79 -4.26 12.49
C VAL A 180 -4.16 -3.04 13.15
N LEU A 181 -4.92 -2.30 13.96
CA LEU A 181 -4.45 -1.01 14.49
C LEU A 181 -3.39 -1.16 15.57
N GLU A 182 -3.58 -2.06 16.55
CA GLU A 182 -2.60 -2.27 17.62
C GLU A 182 -1.29 -2.87 17.08
N VAL A 183 -1.39 -3.75 16.08
CA VAL A 183 -0.20 -4.30 15.41
C VAL A 183 0.54 -3.19 14.68
N ALA A 184 -0.17 -2.37 13.91
CA ALA A 184 0.43 -1.27 13.17
C ALA A 184 1.05 -0.23 14.11
N LYS A 185 0.35 0.16 15.18
CA LYS A 185 0.86 1.09 16.19
C LYS A 185 2.16 0.58 16.79
N LYS A 186 2.18 -0.67 17.25
CA LYS A 186 3.36 -1.29 17.84
C LYS A 186 4.54 -1.34 16.88
N GLU A 187 4.34 -1.80 15.64
CA GLU A 187 5.41 -1.89 14.66
C GLU A 187 5.98 -0.52 14.28
N LEU A 188 5.13 0.53 14.21
CA LEU A 188 5.57 1.90 13.95
C LEU A 188 6.37 2.47 15.13
N GLU A 189 5.94 2.23 16.37
CA GLU A 189 6.65 2.67 17.57
C GLU A 189 7.98 1.95 17.79
N GLU A 190 8.07 0.66 17.44
CA GLU A 190 9.27 -0.17 17.57
C GLU A 190 10.26 0.01 16.39
N SER A 191 9.84 0.62 15.28
CA SER A 191 10.70 0.79 14.11
C SER A 191 11.73 1.88 14.33
N GLU A 192 13.01 1.54 14.22
CA GLU A 192 14.13 2.51 14.25
C GLU A 192 14.13 3.47 13.04
N TYR A 193 13.37 3.15 12.01
CA TYR A 193 13.34 3.88 10.75
C TYR A 193 12.09 4.76 10.60
N SER A 194 11.04 4.50 11.39
CA SER A 194 9.78 5.25 11.29
C SER A 194 9.84 6.53 12.13
N GLU A 195 9.58 7.64 11.50
CA GLU A 195 9.41 8.95 12.13
C GLU A 195 7.95 9.23 12.51
N ILE A 196 7.06 8.31 12.21
CA ILE A 196 5.61 8.48 12.40
C ILE A 196 5.11 7.47 13.42
N CYS A 197 4.34 7.96 14.37
CA CYS A 197 3.49 7.18 15.26
C CYS A 197 2.06 7.74 15.21
N PHE A 198 1.09 7.00 15.67
CA PHE A 198 -0.30 7.44 15.72
C PHE A 198 -1.01 6.92 16.96
N ASP A 199 -2.10 7.58 17.30
CA ASP A 199 -3.08 7.11 18.27
C ASP A 199 -4.48 7.13 17.67
N TYR A 200 -5.42 6.45 18.31
CA TYR A 200 -6.82 6.36 17.87
C TYR A 200 -7.74 6.30 19.10
N GLU A 201 -8.91 6.88 18.98
CA GLU A 201 -9.96 6.90 20.00
C GLU A 201 -11.07 5.89 19.70
#